data_743aca857421be4fd2dff1b5178bacc7
#
_entry.id   743aca857421be4fd2dff1b5178bacc7
#
_cell.length_a   1.000
_cell.length_b   1.000
_cell.length_c   1.000
_cell.angle_alpha   90.00
_cell.angle_beta   90.00
_cell.angle_gamma   90.00
#
_symmetry.space_group_name_H-M   'P 1'
#
loop_
_entity.id
_entity.type
_entity.pdbx_description
1 polymer ?
#
loop_
_entity_poly.entity_id
_entity_poly.type
_entity_poly.pdbx_seq_one_letter_code
_entity_poly.pdbx_strand_id
1 'polypeptide(L)'
;MERSPLHSAREMRDALAGVSINVETPSARRARSEQARALRRLDDHVIPRLEHAQAPILCVIGGSTGAGKSTLVNTMVGYAVSASSAVRPTTRDPLLLHNPSDAMWFDSNRILTSLTRRREEADADPERESHPHSLRVRALEAIPHGVGVIDAPDLDSVVDDNRALARQLLDAADLWIFVTTAARYADAVPWQVLEEAGSRGIETVIVLNRIPPGATQEVAADLNALLSERGLGNAPVLAIDEQALEDGLLPRDAVQPLVDRLHALGADAERRSELAQQAIRGSVREVIESAGAVSQALDEERGAVEATVERIDRIGEAAGRRVRQGTADGTLLRGEVLARWQEVVGAADFTRILSRGISRLRDRISAFFRGRPTPSEPVEDAIEAGLTSLLADEFADVSDQVAELSRTDPALVGASPSSIMTALDPSERAQRVANQWQRELLAMVRSEGQSKRAGAQMMAIGVNVVGVALMIVIFASTGGLTGAEVGVAGATAAVAHKLLEAIFGDQAVRDMAKKAHRNLVEAADQEIAQILQPARDALPEAGDYARLTEAIAQASQQWSVGAG
;
A
#
# COMPACT_ATOMS: atom_id res chain seq x y z
N MET A 1 -3.07 -35.82 -3.81
CA MET A 1 -3.96 -35.91 -2.62
C MET A 1 -4.84 -34.69 -2.68
N GLU A 2 -6.11 -34.86 -3.00
CA GLU A 2 -7.05 -33.73 -3.06
C GLU A 2 -7.13 -33.09 -1.67
N ARG A 3 -6.81 -31.80 -1.59
CA ARG A 3 -6.97 -31.03 -0.36
C ARG A 3 -8.46 -30.88 -0.05
N SER A 4 -8.84 -30.96 1.22
CA SER A 4 -10.26 -30.80 1.59
C SER A 4 -10.72 -29.35 1.36
N PRO A 5 -12.00 -29.12 1.03
CA PRO A 5 -12.58 -27.78 0.90
C PRO A 5 -12.31 -26.86 2.10
N LEU A 6 -12.36 -27.42 3.31
CA LEU A 6 -12.04 -26.70 4.54
C LEU A 6 -10.58 -26.22 4.60
N HIS A 7 -9.65 -27.06 4.15
CA HIS A 7 -8.23 -26.69 4.11
C HIS A 7 -7.98 -25.51 3.16
N SER A 8 -8.57 -25.58 1.95
CA SER A 8 -8.47 -24.50 0.96
C SER A 8 -9.09 -23.18 1.46
N ALA A 9 -10.24 -23.25 2.15
CA ALA A 9 -10.86 -22.07 2.73
C ALA A 9 -9.98 -21.42 3.82
N ARG A 10 -9.33 -22.24 4.67
CA ARG A 10 -8.40 -21.76 5.69
C ARG A 10 -7.12 -21.17 5.09
N GLU A 11 -6.55 -21.80 4.06
CA GLU A 11 -5.39 -21.24 3.34
C GLU A 11 -5.71 -19.90 2.69
N MET A 12 -6.89 -19.76 2.06
CA MET A 12 -7.35 -18.49 1.49
C MET A 12 -7.50 -17.41 2.58
N ARG A 13 -8.11 -17.76 3.70
CA ARG A 13 -8.27 -16.87 4.86
C ARG A 13 -6.93 -16.37 5.38
N ASP A 14 -5.97 -17.27 5.58
CA ASP A 14 -4.64 -16.95 6.10
C ASP A 14 -3.82 -16.14 5.09
N ALA A 15 -3.95 -16.44 3.80
CA ALA A 15 -3.30 -15.67 2.74
C ALA A 15 -3.85 -14.24 2.65
N LEU A 16 -5.18 -14.07 2.72
CA LEU A 16 -5.80 -12.74 2.75
C LEU A 16 -5.46 -11.95 4.01
N ALA A 17 -5.39 -12.62 5.18
CA ALA A 17 -5.03 -11.96 6.43
C ALA A 17 -3.54 -11.60 6.51
N GLY A 18 -2.69 -12.30 5.77
CA GLY A 18 -1.24 -12.09 5.75
C GLY A 18 -0.78 -10.95 4.83
N VAL A 19 -1.65 -10.36 4.01
CA VAL A 19 -1.28 -9.27 3.11
C VAL A 19 -1.80 -7.93 3.60
N SER A 20 -1.02 -6.87 3.35
CA SER A 20 -1.37 -5.49 3.66
C SER A 20 -1.21 -4.62 2.42
N ILE A 21 -2.16 -3.74 2.17
CA ILE A 21 -2.13 -2.77 1.07
C ILE A 21 -1.70 -1.43 1.67
N ASN A 22 -0.45 -1.03 1.42
CA ASN A 22 0.21 0.10 2.08
C ASN A 22 0.25 1.37 1.22
N VAL A 23 0.18 1.23 -0.12
CA VAL A 23 0.23 2.35 -1.07
C VAL A 23 -1.19 2.75 -1.49
N GLU A 24 -1.48 4.05 -1.52
CA GLU A 24 -2.76 4.59 -2.00
C GLU A 24 -2.81 4.60 -3.53
N THR A 25 -2.97 3.42 -4.13
CA THR A 25 -3.27 3.25 -5.55
C THR A 25 -4.77 3.47 -5.84
N PRO A 26 -5.18 3.64 -7.10
CA PRO A 26 -6.60 3.78 -7.45
C PRO A 26 -7.49 2.65 -6.95
N SER A 27 -6.97 1.41 -6.88
CA SER A 27 -7.71 0.23 -6.42
C SER A 27 -7.61 -0.01 -4.91
N ALA A 28 -6.66 0.61 -4.19
CA ALA A 28 -6.31 0.28 -2.81
C ALA A 28 -7.49 0.34 -1.83
N ARG A 29 -8.29 1.41 -1.87
CA ARG A 29 -9.45 1.58 -0.97
C ARG A 29 -10.49 0.48 -1.19
N ARG A 30 -10.80 0.19 -2.45
CA ARG A 30 -11.74 -0.87 -2.81
C ARG A 30 -11.21 -2.23 -2.35
N ALA A 31 -9.95 -2.52 -2.63
CA ALA A 31 -9.33 -3.80 -2.29
C ALA A 31 -9.27 -4.05 -0.78
N ARG A 32 -8.98 -3.03 0.06
CA ARG A 32 -9.08 -3.14 1.53
C ARG A 32 -10.50 -3.47 2.00
N SER A 33 -11.52 -2.87 1.37
CA SER A 33 -12.93 -3.17 1.67
C SER A 33 -13.29 -4.61 1.28
N GLU A 34 -12.86 -5.06 0.10
CA GLU A 34 -13.07 -6.43 -0.40
C GLU A 34 -12.32 -7.45 0.47
N GLN A 35 -11.08 -7.17 0.87
CA GLN A 35 -10.31 -8.01 1.80
C GLN A 35 -11.06 -8.22 3.12
N ALA A 36 -11.51 -7.12 3.74
CA ALA A 36 -12.25 -7.19 4.99
C ALA A 36 -13.58 -7.96 4.83
N ARG A 37 -14.25 -7.81 3.69
CA ARG A 37 -15.49 -8.54 3.37
C ARG A 37 -15.23 -10.03 3.17
N ALA A 38 -14.19 -10.38 2.42
CA ALA A 38 -13.82 -11.77 2.17
C ALA A 38 -13.43 -12.49 3.48
N LEU A 39 -12.64 -11.85 4.34
CA LEU A 39 -12.26 -12.40 5.64
C LEU A 39 -13.48 -12.65 6.53
N ARG A 40 -14.38 -11.67 6.68
CA ARG A 40 -15.62 -11.88 7.45
C ARG A 40 -16.46 -13.03 6.90
N ARG A 41 -16.60 -13.14 5.58
CA ARG A 41 -17.37 -14.21 4.93
C ARG A 41 -16.75 -15.58 5.17
N LEU A 42 -15.42 -15.69 5.12
CA LEU A 42 -14.70 -16.92 5.48
C LEU A 42 -14.91 -17.29 6.95
N ASP A 43 -14.76 -16.33 7.86
CA ASP A 43 -14.82 -16.55 9.31
C ASP A 43 -16.27 -16.77 9.82
N ASP A 44 -17.26 -16.05 9.29
CA ASP A 44 -18.64 -16.08 9.78
C ASP A 44 -19.52 -17.13 9.07
N HIS A 45 -19.16 -17.54 7.84
CA HIS A 45 -20.01 -18.45 7.04
C HIS A 45 -19.26 -19.65 6.49
N VAL A 46 -18.25 -19.47 5.61
CA VAL A 46 -17.68 -20.57 4.83
C VAL A 46 -16.99 -21.61 5.72
N ILE A 47 -16.06 -21.19 6.56
CA ILE A 47 -15.29 -22.09 7.44
C ILE A 47 -16.19 -22.81 8.43
N PRO A 48 -17.07 -22.12 9.20
CA PRO A 48 -18.00 -22.80 10.11
C PRO A 48 -18.92 -23.81 9.43
N ARG A 49 -19.38 -23.51 8.23
CA ARG A 49 -20.24 -24.43 7.45
C ARG A 49 -19.49 -25.65 6.95
N LEU A 50 -18.23 -25.50 6.53
CA LEU A 50 -17.38 -26.62 6.10
C LEU A 50 -16.95 -27.51 7.26
N GLU A 51 -16.78 -26.93 8.46
CA GLU A 51 -16.50 -27.69 9.69
C GLU A 51 -17.70 -28.48 10.19
N HIS A 52 -18.91 -27.95 9.97
CA HIS A 52 -20.14 -28.46 10.54
C HIS A 52 -21.25 -28.58 9.50
N ALA A 53 -21.12 -29.57 8.60
CA ALA A 53 -22.08 -29.79 7.52
C ALA A 53 -23.53 -30.07 8.01
N GLN A 54 -23.71 -30.49 9.27
CA GLN A 54 -25.02 -30.74 9.87
C GLN A 54 -25.56 -29.56 10.71
N ALA A 55 -24.85 -28.42 10.72
CA ALA A 55 -25.33 -27.24 11.44
C ALA A 55 -26.70 -26.79 10.89
N PRO A 56 -27.60 -26.28 11.76
CA PRO A 56 -28.87 -25.70 11.33
C PRO A 56 -28.67 -24.62 10.27
N ILE A 57 -29.58 -24.53 9.31
CA ILE A 57 -29.56 -23.45 8.31
C ILE A 57 -29.89 -22.11 8.98
N LEU A 58 -29.31 -21.05 8.45
CA LEU A 58 -29.53 -19.68 8.91
C LEU A 58 -30.45 -18.94 7.94
N CYS A 59 -31.68 -18.68 8.38
CA CYS A 59 -32.66 -17.89 7.63
C CYS A 59 -32.57 -16.43 8.12
N VAL A 60 -32.23 -15.50 7.22
CA VAL A 60 -32.15 -14.07 7.59
C VAL A 60 -33.35 -13.34 7.00
N ILE A 61 -34.11 -12.67 7.88
CA ILE A 61 -35.23 -11.79 7.51
C ILE A 61 -34.67 -10.38 7.36
N GLY A 62 -34.53 -9.92 6.10
CA GLY A 62 -34.03 -8.61 5.74
C GLY A 62 -35.05 -7.81 4.93
N GLY A 63 -34.79 -6.52 4.75
CA GLY A 63 -35.68 -5.67 3.95
C GLY A 63 -35.64 -4.21 4.38
N SER A 64 -36.45 -3.39 3.74
CA SER A 64 -36.49 -1.95 3.96
C SER A 64 -37.06 -1.57 5.33
N THR A 65 -36.71 -0.35 5.76
CA THR A 65 -37.30 0.26 6.96
C THR A 65 -38.83 0.29 6.86
N GLY A 66 -39.51 -0.18 7.89
CA GLY A 66 -40.99 -0.17 7.94
C GLY A 66 -41.67 -1.21 7.05
N ALA A 67 -40.95 -2.15 6.46
CA ALA A 67 -41.53 -3.22 5.66
C ALA A 67 -42.34 -4.25 6.49
N GLY A 68 -42.18 -4.25 7.82
CA GLY A 68 -42.91 -5.13 8.72
C GLY A 68 -42.14 -6.39 9.13
N LYS A 69 -40.82 -6.40 9.05
CA LYS A 69 -39.94 -7.55 9.42
C LYS A 69 -40.22 -8.06 10.84
N SER A 70 -40.10 -7.17 11.84
CA SER A 70 -40.32 -7.54 13.25
C SER A 70 -41.76 -7.94 13.51
N THR A 71 -42.75 -7.33 12.85
CA THR A 71 -44.16 -7.75 12.91
C THR A 71 -44.31 -9.17 12.33
N LEU A 72 -43.68 -9.47 11.22
CA LEU A 72 -43.67 -10.81 10.61
C LEU A 72 -43.08 -11.84 11.58
N VAL A 73 -41.90 -11.54 12.16
CA VAL A 73 -41.24 -12.41 13.16
C VAL A 73 -42.13 -12.64 14.39
N ASN A 74 -42.70 -11.58 14.96
CA ASN A 74 -43.60 -11.67 16.12
C ASN A 74 -44.82 -12.53 15.78
N THR A 75 -45.42 -12.35 14.60
CA THR A 75 -46.57 -13.13 14.17
C THR A 75 -46.23 -14.60 13.96
N MET A 76 -45.07 -14.92 13.40
CA MET A 76 -44.59 -16.30 13.25
C MET A 76 -44.46 -17.03 14.59
N VAL A 77 -44.01 -16.31 15.63
CA VAL A 77 -43.83 -16.85 16.98
C VAL A 77 -45.14 -16.83 17.77
N GLY A 78 -46.04 -15.91 17.46
CA GLY A 78 -47.35 -15.75 18.13
C GLY A 78 -47.36 -14.74 19.27
N TYR A 79 -46.25 -14.05 19.55
CA TYR A 79 -46.15 -12.98 20.54
C TYR A 79 -44.97 -12.05 20.26
N ALA A 80 -44.89 -10.90 20.93
CA ALA A 80 -43.84 -9.92 20.68
C ALA A 80 -42.49 -10.40 21.23
N VAL A 81 -41.53 -10.70 20.33
CA VAL A 81 -40.12 -11.05 20.62
C VAL A 81 -39.15 -10.01 20.08
N SER A 82 -39.56 -9.26 19.07
CA SER A 82 -38.79 -8.18 18.45
C SER A 82 -39.58 -6.87 18.56
N ALA A 83 -38.88 -5.76 18.83
CA ALA A 83 -39.50 -4.45 18.92
C ALA A 83 -40.10 -4.05 17.56
N SER A 84 -41.41 -3.80 17.53
CA SER A 84 -42.13 -3.32 16.36
C SER A 84 -42.76 -1.97 16.66
N SER A 85 -42.05 -0.85 16.47
CA SER A 85 -42.55 0.49 16.76
C SER A 85 -42.63 1.35 15.50
N ALA A 86 -43.63 2.22 15.43
CA ALA A 86 -43.75 3.24 14.39
C ALA A 86 -42.72 4.40 14.55
N VAL A 87 -42.05 4.48 15.72
CA VAL A 87 -41.07 5.52 16.07
C VAL A 87 -39.67 5.00 15.73
N ARG A 88 -38.94 5.69 14.91
CA ARG A 88 -37.60 5.31 14.40
C ARG A 88 -36.48 5.64 15.40
N PRO A 89 -35.38 4.87 15.44
CA PRO A 89 -35.06 3.59 14.77
C PRO A 89 -35.46 2.39 15.64
N THR A 90 -36.05 1.37 15.02
CA THR A 90 -36.74 0.29 15.70
C THR A 90 -35.87 -0.91 16.08
N THR A 91 -35.02 -1.40 15.20
CA THR A 91 -34.18 -2.58 15.47
C THR A 91 -32.72 -2.21 15.32
N ARG A 92 -31.97 -2.13 16.42
CA ARG A 92 -30.53 -1.87 16.42
C ARG A 92 -29.71 -3.14 16.56
N ASP A 93 -30.21 -4.11 17.37
CA ASP A 93 -29.55 -5.38 17.62
C ASP A 93 -30.30 -6.50 16.90
N PRO A 94 -29.62 -7.31 16.07
CA PRO A 94 -30.23 -8.47 15.45
C PRO A 94 -30.68 -9.48 16.51
N LEU A 95 -31.82 -10.14 16.26
CA LEU A 95 -32.39 -11.17 17.13
C LEU A 95 -32.35 -12.52 16.39
N LEU A 96 -31.58 -13.47 16.91
CA LEU A 96 -31.57 -14.85 16.48
C LEU A 96 -32.54 -15.68 17.31
N LEU A 97 -33.48 -16.31 16.65
CA LEU A 97 -34.45 -17.27 17.20
C LEU A 97 -34.06 -18.67 16.75
N HIS A 98 -34.07 -19.64 17.66
CA HIS A 98 -33.77 -21.03 17.38
C HIS A 98 -34.55 -22.01 18.23
N ASN A 99 -34.62 -23.28 17.83
CA ASN A 99 -35.18 -24.32 18.68
C ASN A 99 -34.25 -24.59 19.87
N PRO A 100 -34.79 -24.86 21.09
CA PRO A 100 -33.95 -25.22 22.24
C PRO A 100 -32.99 -26.38 22.00
N SER A 101 -33.33 -27.35 21.14
CA SER A 101 -32.46 -28.47 20.75
C SER A 101 -31.22 -28.05 19.93
N ASP A 102 -31.27 -26.86 19.34
CA ASP A 102 -30.16 -26.30 18.53
C ASP A 102 -29.26 -25.34 19.33
N ALA A 103 -29.47 -25.21 20.63
CA ALA A 103 -28.73 -24.29 21.50
C ALA A 103 -27.20 -24.44 21.39
N MET A 104 -26.71 -25.67 21.21
CA MET A 104 -25.25 -25.94 21.03
C MET A 104 -24.65 -25.22 19.83
N TRP A 105 -25.45 -24.91 18.82
CA TRP A 105 -25.01 -24.23 17.60
C TRP A 105 -25.06 -22.72 17.74
N PHE A 106 -26.11 -22.18 18.28
CA PHE A 106 -26.43 -20.75 18.28
C PHE A 106 -26.00 -20.01 19.55
N ASP A 107 -25.96 -20.70 20.69
CA ASP A 107 -25.47 -20.16 21.94
C ASP A 107 -23.94 -20.07 22.05
N SER A 108 -23.23 -20.76 21.17
CA SER A 108 -21.79 -20.73 21.06
C SER A 108 -21.33 -19.84 19.89
N ASN A 109 -20.04 -19.49 19.86
CA ASN A 109 -19.44 -18.73 18.75
C ASN A 109 -19.12 -19.58 17.52
N ARG A 110 -19.95 -20.57 17.17
CA ARG A 110 -19.74 -21.46 16.02
C ARG A 110 -20.23 -20.89 14.71
N ILE A 111 -21.22 -20.00 14.73
CA ILE A 111 -21.84 -19.33 13.59
C ILE A 111 -21.82 -17.84 13.88
N LEU A 112 -21.54 -16.96 12.93
CA LEU A 112 -21.40 -15.51 13.14
C LEU A 112 -20.39 -15.19 14.26
N THR A 113 -19.18 -15.68 14.12
CA THR A 113 -18.11 -15.67 15.14
C THR A 113 -17.71 -14.27 15.59
N SER A 114 -17.92 -13.28 14.75
CA SER A 114 -17.59 -11.86 14.97
C SER A 114 -18.59 -11.12 15.87
N LEU A 115 -19.77 -11.70 16.14
CA LEU A 115 -20.80 -11.07 16.95
C LEU A 115 -20.84 -11.63 18.38
N THR A 116 -20.84 -10.73 19.38
CA THR A 116 -20.96 -11.12 20.79
C THR A 116 -22.37 -11.62 21.10
N ARG A 117 -22.50 -12.82 21.72
CA ARG A 117 -23.78 -13.43 22.07
C ARG A 117 -24.37 -12.81 23.33
N ARG A 118 -25.65 -12.44 23.25
CA ARG A 118 -26.47 -12.05 24.42
C ARG A 118 -27.68 -12.98 24.48
N ARG A 119 -27.63 -13.93 25.40
CA ARG A 119 -28.74 -14.84 25.61
C ARG A 119 -29.88 -14.11 26.32
N GLU A 120 -31.07 -14.36 25.86
CA GLU A 120 -32.29 -13.81 26.42
C GLU A 120 -33.23 -14.94 26.86
N GLU A 121 -33.98 -14.69 27.91
CA GLU A 121 -35.07 -15.58 28.34
C GLU A 121 -36.25 -15.45 27.36
N ALA A 122 -37.12 -16.46 27.31
CA ALA A 122 -38.21 -16.50 26.34
C ALA A 122 -39.19 -15.31 26.49
N ASP A 123 -39.30 -14.76 27.69
CA ASP A 123 -40.16 -13.63 28.09
C ASP A 123 -39.45 -12.28 28.20
N ALA A 124 -38.19 -12.18 27.72
CA ALA A 124 -37.44 -10.94 27.81
C ALA A 124 -38.12 -9.78 27.05
N ASP A 125 -38.01 -8.57 27.60
CA ASP A 125 -38.56 -7.35 27.02
C ASP A 125 -37.92 -7.07 25.64
N PRO A 126 -38.71 -6.95 24.55
CA PRO A 126 -38.21 -6.65 23.22
C PRO A 126 -37.60 -5.25 23.10
N GLU A 127 -37.91 -4.28 23.97
CA GLU A 127 -37.41 -2.89 23.91
C GLU A 127 -36.14 -2.64 24.76
N ARG A 128 -35.43 -3.69 25.16
CA ARG A 128 -34.20 -3.59 25.95
C ARG A 128 -33.07 -2.81 25.27
N GLU A 129 -32.14 -2.27 26.09
CA GLU A 129 -30.98 -1.48 25.58
C GLU A 129 -30.17 -2.18 24.51
N SER A 130 -29.88 -1.41 23.45
CA SER A 130 -29.05 -1.83 22.32
C SER A 130 -27.56 -1.83 22.70
N HIS A 131 -26.81 -2.82 22.19
CA HIS A 131 -25.36 -2.94 22.36
C HIS A 131 -24.69 -3.14 20.99
N PRO A 132 -23.77 -2.26 20.60
CA PRO A 132 -23.09 -2.39 19.31
C PRO A 132 -22.41 -3.77 19.15
N HIS A 133 -22.48 -4.33 17.92
CA HIS A 133 -21.87 -5.60 17.57
C HIS A 133 -22.33 -6.82 18.41
N SER A 134 -23.55 -6.79 18.97
CA SER A 134 -24.13 -7.91 19.68
C SER A 134 -25.22 -8.61 18.87
N LEU A 135 -25.36 -9.92 19.08
CA LEU A 135 -26.43 -10.76 18.57
C LEU A 135 -27.26 -11.24 19.76
N ARG A 136 -28.53 -10.83 19.84
CA ARG A 136 -29.49 -11.33 20.80
C ARG A 136 -29.86 -12.75 20.41
N VAL A 137 -29.85 -13.68 21.33
CA VAL A 137 -30.15 -15.11 21.07
C VAL A 137 -31.25 -15.58 21.98
N ARG A 138 -32.33 -16.12 21.42
CA ARG A 138 -33.50 -16.59 22.16
C ARG A 138 -33.94 -17.97 21.68
N ALA A 139 -34.05 -18.91 22.60
CA ALA A 139 -34.53 -20.27 22.32
C ALA A 139 -36.04 -20.33 22.39
N LEU A 140 -36.72 -20.80 21.36
CA LEU A 140 -38.18 -20.88 21.24
C LEU A 140 -38.61 -22.18 20.57
N GLU A 141 -39.56 -22.92 21.15
CA GLU A 141 -40.11 -24.15 20.55
C GLU A 141 -40.90 -23.88 19.25
N ALA A 142 -41.39 -22.64 19.06
CA ALA A 142 -42.08 -22.24 17.83
C ALA A 142 -41.17 -22.27 16.59
N ILE A 143 -39.84 -22.25 16.77
CA ILE A 143 -38.89 -22.37 15.67
C ILE A 143 -38.58 -23.86 15.47
N PRO A 144 -38.64 -24.39 14.22
CA PRO A 144 -38.37 -25.80 14.00
C PRO A 144 -36.89 -26.13 14.22
N HIS A 145 -36.61 -27.37 14.67
CA HIS A 145 -35.25 -27.88 14.76
C HIS A 145 -34.53 -27.85 13.41
N GLY A 146 -33.25 -27.51 13.42
CA GLY A 146 -32.41 -27.42 12.22
C GLY A 146 -32.55 -26.09 11.48
N VAL A 147 -33.24 -25.09 12.04
CA VAL A 147 -33.43 -23.76 11.47
C VAL A 147 -33.16 -22.68 12.53
N GLY A 148 -32.34 -21.70 12.21
CA GLY A 148 -32.21 -20.45 12.93
C GLY A 148 -32.81 -19.30 12.13
N VAL A 149 -33.56 -18.40 12.77
CA VAL A 149 -34.20 -17.24 12.13
C VAL A 149 -33.62 -15.96 12.72
N ILE A 150 -33.08 -15.09 11.89
CA ILE A 150 -32.57 -13.77 12.33
C ILE A 150 -33.50 -12.66 11.85
N ASP A 151 -33.99 -11.85 12.80
CA ASP A 151 -34.56 -10.52 12.50
C ASP A 151 -33.43 -9.52 12.35
N ALA A 152 -33.11 -9.13 11.11
CA ALA A 152 -31.97 -8.26 10.80
C ALA A 152 -32.37 -6.77 10.86
N PRO A 153 -31.42 -5.86 11.14
CA PRO A 153 -31.61 -4.43 11.00
C PRO A 153 -32.01 -4.03 9.58
N ASP A 154 -32.49 -2.80 9.44
CA ASP A 154 -32.94 -2.26 8.15
C ASP A 154 -31.78 -2.09 7.17
N LEU A 155 -31.95 -2.55 5.93
CA LEU A 155 -30.96 -2.43 4.83
C LEU A 155 -30.75 -0.99 4.37
N ASP A 156 -31.77 -0.15 4.47
CA ASP A 156 -31.81 1.25 4.10
C ASP A 156 -31.72 2.20 5.30
N SER A 157 -31.19 1.70 6.43
CA SER A 157 -30.98 2.51 7.63
C SER A 157 -30.10 3.74 7.34
N VAL A 158 -30.43 4.87 7.96
CA VAL A 158 -29.59 6.09 7.90
C VAL A 158 -28.29 5.93 8.69
N VAL A 159 -28.20 4.93 9.56
CA VAL A 159 -27.03 4.61 10.38
C VAL A 159 -26.16 3.61 9.60
N ASP A 160 -24.92 4.00 9.30
CA ASP A 160 -23.98 3.19 8.51
C ASP A 160 -23.69 1.83 9.17
N ASP A 161 -23.52 1.79 10.49
CA ASP A 161 -23.25 0.56 11.25
C ASP A 161 -24.39 -0.45 11.10
N ASN A 162 -25.65 0.00 11.13
CA ASN A 162 -26.80 -0.88 10.94
C ASN A 162 -26.85 -1.46 9.52
N ARG A 163 -26.51 -0.67 8.50
CA ARG A 163 -26.42 -1.17 7.11
C ARG A 163 -25.29 -2.19 6.96
N ALA A 164 -24.15 -1.93 7.58
CA ALA A 164 -23.01 -2.85 7.55
C ALA A 164 -23.35 -4.18 8.23
N LEU A 165 -24.01 -4.11 9.40
CA LEU A 165 -24.45 -5.29 10.15
C LEU A 165 -25.52 -6.09 9.38
N ALA A 166 -26.51 -5.41 8.79
CA ALA A 166 -27.52 -6.08 7.96
C ALA A 166 -26.90 -6.84 6.79
N ARG A 167 -25.94 -6.22 6.08
CA ARG A 167 -25.18 -6.89 5.02
C ARG A 167 -24.37 -8.08 5.52
N GLN A 168 -23.69 -7.94 6.66
CA GLN A 168 -22.95 -9.05 7.28
C GLN A 168 -23.84 -10.24 7.60
N LEU A 169 -25.04 -10.02 8.13
CA LEU A 169 -26.00 -11.09 8.41
C LEU A 169 -26.49 -11.77 7.13
N LEU A 170 -26.73 -10.99 6.08
CA LEU A 170 -27.09 -11.52 4.77
C LEU A 170 -25.94 -12.29 4.12
N ASP A 171 -24.70 -11.85 4.34
CA ASP A 171 -23.51 -12.57 3.86
C ASP A 171 -23.37 -13.96 4.50
N ALA A 172 -23.92 -14.17 5.69
CA ALA A 172 -23.91 -15.45 6.42
C ALA A 172 -25.19 -16.28 6.22
N ALA A 173 -26.17 -15.80 5.47
CA ALA A 173 -27.45 -16.48 5.28
C ALA A 173 -27.34 -17.69 4.33
N ASP A 174 -28.01 -18.78 4.71
CA ASP A 174 -28.27 -19.92 3.82
C ASP A 174 -29.58 -19.75 3.03
N LEU A 175 -30.57 -19.11 3.67
CA LEU A 175 -31.84 -18.72 3.09
C LEU A 175 -32.11 -17.25 3.39
N TRP A 176 -32.58 -16.51 2.41
CA TRP A 176 -32.96 -15.12 2.59
C TRP A 176 -34.47 -14.91 2.49
N ILE A 177 -35.07 -14.30 3.53
CA ILE A 177 -36.47 -13.89 3.53
C ILE A 177 -36.50 -12.37 3.38
N PHE A 178 -36.74 -11.91 2.16
CA PHE A 178 -36.75 -10.49 1.84
C PHE A 178 -38.15 -9.90 2.02
N VAL A 179 -38.31 -8.97 2.95
CA VAL A 179 -39.60 -8.31 3.24
C VAL A 179 -39.62 -6.93 2.60
N THR A 180 -40.60 -6.70 1.74
CA THR A 180 -40.88 -5.42 1.10
C THR A 180 -42.35 -5.08 1.19
N THR A 181 -42.77 -3.89 0.71
CA THR A 181 -44.17 -3.49 0.66
C THR A 181 -44.59 -3.12 -0.75
N ALA A 182 -45.92 -3.13 -1.01
CA ALA A 182 -46.46 -2.68 -2.26
C ALA A 182 -46.04 -1.25 -2.67
N ALA A 183 -45.68 -0.39 -1.70
CA ALA A 183 -45.23 0.98 -1.94
C ALA A 183 -43.70 1.07 -2.23
N ARG A 184 -42.91 0.04 -1.91
CA ARG A 184 -41.44 0.12 -1.90
C ARG A 184 -40.72 -1.02 -2.63
N TYR A 185 -41.46 -1.98 -3.21
CA TYR A 185 -40.85 -3.16 -3.87
C TYR A 185 -39.98 -2.78 -5.09
N ALA A 186 -40.13 -1.58 -5.65
CA ALA A 186 -39.35 -1.05 -6.77
C ALA A 186 -38.17 -0.17 -6.34
N ASP A 187 -37.92 0.03 -5.03
CA ASP A 187 -36.81 0.85 -4.55
C ASP A 187 -35.43 0.27 -4.94
N ALA A 188 -34.50 1.13 -5.40
CA ALA A 188 -33.22 0.69 -5.95
C ALA A 188 -32.29 0.00 -4.94
N VAL A 189 -32.25 0.46 -3.68
CA VAL A 189 -31.33 -0.09 -2.66
C VAL A 189 -31.66 -1.55 -2.33
N PRO A 190 -32.91 -1.93 -2.06
CA PRO A 190 -33.31 -3.32 -1.89
C PRO A 190 -32.97 -4.22 -3.08
N TRP A 191 -33.13 -3.69 -4.31
CA TRP A 191 -32.85 -4.47 -5.51
C TRP A 191 -31.37 -4.82 -5.67
N GLN A 192 -30.45 -3.91 -5.34
CA GLN A 192 -29.01 -4.20 -5.37
C GLN A 192 -28.66 -5.41 -4.49
N VAL A 193 -29.27 -5.48 -3.32
CA VAL A 193 -29.01 -6.58 -2.36
C VAL A 193 -29.68 -7.89 -2.85
N LEU A 194 -30.86 -7.82 -3.47
CA LEU A 194 -31.51 -8.98 -4.08
C LEU A 194 -30.72 -9.54 -5.27
N GLU A 195 -30.21 -8.67 -6.14
CA GLU A 195 -29.35 -9.06 -7.26
C GLU A 195 -28.05 -9.70 -6.77
N GLU A 196 -27.46 -9.16 -5.69
CA GLU A 196 -26.29 -9.76 -5.05
C GLU A 196 -26.59 -11.16 -4.48
N ALA A 197 -27.73 -11.36 -3.82
CA ALA A 197 -28.16 -12.67 -3.34
C ALA A 197 -28.39 -13.65 -4.49
N GLY A 198 -29.02 -13.18 -5.58
CA GLY A 198 -29.25 -13.97 -6.79
C GLY A 198 -27.95 -14.41 -7.47
N SER A 199 -26.97 -13.52 -7.60
CA SER A 199 -25.65 -13.84 -8.19
C SER A 199 -24.89 -14.90 -7.39
N ARG A 200 -25.12 -14.95 -6.08
CA ARG A 200 -24.57 -15.97 -5.17
C ARG A 200 -25.34 -17.29 -5.22
N GLY A 201 -26.51 -17.29 -5.83
CA GLY A 201 -27.40 -18.44 -5.83
C GLY A 201 -28.02 -18.74 -4.45
N ILE A 202 -28.11 -17.75 -3.55
CA ILE A 202 -28.79 -17.92 -2.26
C ILE A 202 -30.29 -18.05 -2.52
N GLU A 203 -30.91 -19.10 -1.95
CA GLU A 203 -32.37 -19.23 -2.05
C GLU A 203 -33.02 -18.04 -1.34
N THR A 204 -33.89 -17.34 -2.07
CA THR A 204 -34.56 -16.14 -1.59
C THR A 204 -36.06 -16.33 -1.62
N VAL A 205 -36.75 -16.00 -0.52
CA VAL A 205 -38.21 -15.92 -0.41
C VAL A 205 -38.58 -14.45 -0.31
N ILE A 206 -39.48 -13.99 -1.18
CA ILE A 206 -39.97 -12.61 -1.15
C ILE A 206 -41.28 -12.55 -0.34
N VAL A 207 -41.34 -11.67 0.65
CA VAL A 207 -42.58 -11.35 1.36
C VAL A 207 -43.04 -9.95 0.93
N LEU A 208 -44.05 -9.89 0.10
CA LEU A 208 -44.70 -8.65 -0.35
C LEU A 208 -45.80 -8.30 0.63
N ASN A 209 -45.52 -7.37 1.54
CA ASN A 209 -46.41 -7.02 2.64
C ASN A 209 -47.18 -5.71 2.37
N ARG A 210 -48.25 -5.49 3.12
CA ARG A 210 -49.12 -4.29 3.06
C ARG A 210 -49.62 -4.00 1.66
N ILE A 211 -50.16 -5.02 1.00
CA ILE A 211 -50.79 -4.87 -0.30
C ILE A 211 -52.18 -4.26 -0.09
N PRO A 212 -52.55 -3.18 -0.81
CA PRO A 212 -53.89 -2.63 -0.72
C PRO A 212 -54.94 -3.70 -1.04
N PRO A 213 -56.09 -3.74 -0.31
CA PRO A 213 -57.12 -4.70 -0.56
C PRO A 213 -57.58 -4.72 -2.03
N GLY A 214 -57.60 -5.91 -2.63
CA GLY A 214 -57.98 -6.12 -4.03
C GLY A 214 -56.86 -5.89 -5.08
N ALA A 215 -55.67 -5.43 -4.69
CA ALA A 215 -54.54 -5.22 -5.58
C ALA A 215 -53.53 -6.38 -5.62
N THR A 216 -53.76 -7.44 -4.85
CA THR A 216 -52.79 -8.55 -4.64
C THR A 216 -52.34 -9.18 -5.93
N GLN A 217 -53.26 -9.49 -6.84
CA GLN A 217 -52.94 -10.16 -8.10
C GLN A 217 -52.12 -9.25 -9.03
N GLU A 218 -52.45 -7.97 -9.12
CA GLU A 218 -51.77 -6.99 -9.98
C GLU A 218 -50.35 -6.72 -9.47
N VAL A 219 -50.19 -6.39 -8.19
CA VAL A 219 -48.89 -6.03 -7.58
C VAL A 219 -47.95 -7.24 -7.52
N ALA A 220 -48.49 -8.44 -7.22
CA ALA A 220 -47.67 -9.66 -7.25
C ALA A 220 -47.24 -10.04 -8.67
N ALA A 221 -48.08 -9.82 -9.69
CA ALA A 221 -47.73 -10.07 -11.08
C ALA A 221 -46.61 -9.11 -11.56
N ASP A 222 -46.71 -7.83 -11.23
CA ASP A 222 -45.70 -6.84 -11.56
C ASP A 222 -44.35 -7.15 -10.88
N LEU A 223 -44.37 -7.47 -9.59
CA LEU A 223 -43.16 -7.89 -8.86
C LEU A 223 -42.56 -9.16 -9.49
N ASN A 224 -43.34 -10.16 -9.84
CA ASN A 224 -42.85 -11.38 -10.50
C ASN A 224 -42.20 -11.08 -11.87
N ALA A 225 -42.76 -10.13 -12.63
CA ALA A 225 -42.18 -9.68 -13.89
C ALA A 225 -40.78 -9.03 -13.64
N LEU A 226 -40.69 -8.11 -12.67
CA LEU A 226 -39.45 -7.48 -12.29
C LEU A 226 -38.38 -8.49 -11.77
N LEU A 227 -38.81 -9.48 -10.98
CA LEU A 227 -37.93 -10.57 -10.52
C LEU A 227 -37.39 -11.38 -11.69
N SER A 228 -38.27 -11.68 -12.67
CA SER A 228 -37.88 -12.45 -13.86
C SER A 228 -36.90 -11.70 -14.75
N GLU A 229 -37.10 -10.40 -14.96
CA GLU A 229 -36.19 -9.53 -15.72
C GLU A 229 -34.78 -9.46 -15.10
N ARG A 230 -34.68 -9.65 -13.79
CA ARG A 230 -33.41 -9.55 -13.02
C ARG A 230 -32.83 -10.91 -12.62
N GLY A 231 -33.31 -12.01 -13.24
CA GLY A 231 -32.78 -13.35 -13.00
C GLY A 231 -33.20 -14.00 -11.67
N LEU A 232 -34.21 -13.44 -10.99
CA LEU A 232 -34.77 -13.94 -9.73
C LEU A 232 -36.17 -14.54 -9.88
N GLY A 233 -36.58 -14.85 -11.09
CA GLY A 233 -37.96 -15.34 -11.39
C GLY A 233 -38.37 -16.63 -10.71
N ASN A 234 -37.42 -17.40 -10.14
CA ASN A 234 -37.70 -18.60 -9.37
C ASN A 234 -37.95 -18.32 -7.86
N ALA A 235 -37.77 -17.08 -7.38
CA ALA A 235 -37.98 -16.74 -5.98
C ALA A 235 -39.48 -16.76 -5.65
N PRO A 236 -39.93 -17.59 -4.70
CA PRO A 236 -41.34 -17.62 -4.32
C PRO A 236 -41.75 -16.30 -3.68
N VAL A 237 -42.90 -15.76 -4.08
CA VAL A 237 -43.50 -14.53 -3.55
C VAL A 237 -44.68 -14.90 -2.64
N LEU A 238 -44.55 -14.51 -1.36
CA LEU A 238 -45.64 -14.55 -0.39
C LEU A 238 -46.29 -13.16 -0.33
N ALA A 239 -47.53 -13.05 -0.76
CA ALA A 239 -48.29 -11.82 -0.76
C ALA A 239 -49.16 -11.73 0.52
N ILE A 240 -49.04 -10.59 1.25
CA ILE A 240 -49.82 -10.33 2.47
C ILE A 240 -50.55 -9.00 2.29
N ASP A 241 -51.88 -9.07 2.32
CA ASP A 241 -52.74 -7.89 2.21
C ASP A 241 -52.57 -6.99 3.45
N GLU A 242 -52.82 -5.70 3.30
CA GLU A 242 -52.84 -4.76 4.42
C GLU A 242 -54.04 -5.07 5.31
N GLN A 243 -53.75 -5.39 6.55
CA GLN A 243 -54.76 -5.86 7.54
C GLN A 243 -54.55 -5.12 8.88
N ALA A 244 -55.61 -5.03 9.69
CA ALA A 244 -55.51 -4.55 11.04
C ALA A 244 -54.68 -5.53 11.88
N LEU A 245 -53.79 -5.00 12.72
CA LEU A 245 -53.06 -5.80 13.69
C LEU A 245 -53.90 -6.06 14.93
N GLU A 246 -53.93 -7.31 15.37
CA GLU A 246 -54.50 -7.70 16.68
C GLU A 246 -53.35 -7.88 17.68
N ASP A 247 -53.33 -7.10 18.76
CA ASP A 247 -52.22 -7.07 19.74
C ASP A 247 -50.81 -6.87 19.09
N GLY A 248 -50.73 -6.12 17.98
CA GLY A 248 -49.49 -5.86 17.24
C GLY A 248 -49.05 -6.99 16.29
N LEU A 249 -49.88 -8.02 16.12
CA LEU A 249 -49.65 -9.18 15.26
C LEU A 249 -50.56 -9.16 14.03
N LEU A 250 -50.10 -9.75 12.94
CA LEU A 250 -50.90 -10.08 11.78
C LEU A 250 -51.79 -11.30 12.09
N PRO A 251 -52.91 -11.53 11.41
CA PRO A 251 -53.60 -12.81 11.45
C PRO A 251 -52.64 -13.95 11.12
N ARG A 252 -52.74 -15.06 11.88
CA ARG A 252 -51.77 -16.16 11.80
C ARG A 252 -51.76 -16.82 10.41
N ASP A 253 -52.92 -16.91 9.78
CA ASP A 253 -53.07 -17.46 8.42
C ASP A 253 -52.32 -16.65 7.34
N ALA A 254 -52.13 -15.36 7.56
CA ALA A 254 -51.34 -14.52 6.63
C ALA A 254 -49.86 -14.92 6.59
N VAL A 255 -49.30 -15.46 7.68
CA VAL A 255 -47.88 -15.88 7.73
C VAL A 255 -47.73 -17.42 7.69
N GLN A 256 -48.84 -18.18 7.75
CA GLN A 256 -48.81 -19.63 7.80
C GLN A 256 -48.01 -20.28 6.65
N PRO A 257 -48.09 -19.82 5.37
CA PRO A 257 -47.27 -20.39 4.31
C PRO A 257 -45.76 -20.27 4.54
N LEU A 258 -45.29 -19.18 5.22
CA LEU A 258 -43.87 -19.01 5.57
C LEU A 258 -43.50 -19.95 6.73
N VAL A 259 -44.38 -20.07 7.73
CA VAL A 259 -44.20 -20.99 8.87
C VAL A 259 -44.11 -22.44 8.38
N ASP A 260 -45.06 -22.86 7.53
CA ASP A 260 -45.07 -24.21 6.94
C ASP A 260 -43.79 -24.51 6.17
N ARG A 261 -43.29 -23.53 5.40
CA ARG A 261 -42.03 -23.66 4.66
C ARG A 261 -40.82 -23.86 5.61
N LEU A 262 -40.72 -23.09 6.70
CA LEU A 262 -39.66 -23.26 7.69
C LEU A 262 -39.75 -24.60 8.42
N HIS A 263 -40.97 -25.08 8.73
CA HIS A 263 -41.18 -26.41 9.29
C HIS A 263 -40.81 -27.53 8.31
N ALA A 264 -41.14 -27.39 7.05
CA ALA A 264 -40.75 -28.34 6.00
C ALA A 264 -39.22 -28.42 5.86
N LEU A 265 -38.54 -27.27 5.87
CA LEU A 265 -37.07 -27.21 5.90
C LEU A 265 -36.49 -27.83 7.17
N GLY A 266 -37.12 -27.60 8.34
CA GLY A 266 -36.71 -28.23 9.59
C GLY A 266 -36.81 -29.75 9.55
N ALA A 267 -37.81 -30.30 8.88
CA ALA A 267 -38.01 -31.73 8.74
C ALA A 267 -37.11 -32.41 7.67
N ASP A 268 -36.62 -31.68 6.69
CA ASP A 268 -35.86 -32.20 5.55
C ASP A 268 -34.34 -31.85 5.67
N ALA A 269 -33.56 -32.80 6.20
CA ALA A 269 -32.13 -32.65 6.38
C ALA A 269 -31.35 -32.61 5.05
N GLU A 270 -31.82 -33.31 4.02
CA GLU A 270 -31.20 -33.34 2.69
C GLU A 270 -31.34 -31.97 2.01
N ARG A 271 -32.54 -31.40 2.05
CA ARG A 271 -32.79 -30.06 1.52
C ARG A 271 -31.99 -28.97 2.25
N ARG A 272 -31.88 -29.06 3.57
CA ARG A 272 -30.99 -28.13 4.33
C ARG A 272 -29.53 -28.23 3.88
N SER A 273 -29.04 -29.47 3.68
CA SER A 273 -27.66 -29.69 3.20
C SER A 273 -27.42 -29.10 1.80
N GLU A 274 -28.39 -29.27 0.88
CA GLU A 274 -28.33 -28.69 -0.47
C GLU A 274 -28.26 -27.16 -0.42
N LEU A 275 -29.11 -26.51 0.39
CA LEU A 275 -29.13 -25.06 0.58
C LEU A 275 -27.80 -24.55 1.15
N ALA A 276 -27.30 -25.19 2.20
CA ALA A 276 -26.01 -24.84 2.77
C ALA A 276 -24.86 -24.97 1.77
N GLN A 277 -24.81 -26.06 0.99
CA GLN A 277 -23.79 -26.25 -0.05
C GLN A 277 -23.89 -25.21 -1.16
N GLN A 278 -25.11 -24.84 -1.56
CA GLN A 278 -25.33 -23.80 -2.57
C GLN A 278 -24.85 -22.44 -2.07
N ALA A 279 -25.20 -22.06 -0.83
CA ALA A 279 -24.75 -20.83 -0.20
C ALA A 279 -23.22 -20.77 -0.04
N ILE A 280 -22.58 -21.90 0.36
CA ILE A 280 -21.12 -22.02 0.45
C ILE A 280 -20.48 -21.78 -0.92
N ARG A 281 -20.97 -22.44 -1.99
CA ARG A 281 -20.42 -22.26 -3.35
C ARG A 281 -20.48 -20.80 -3.80
N GLY A 282 -21.62 -20.13 -3.57
CA GLY A 282 -21.78 -18.72 -3.88
C GLY A 282 -20.80 -17.84 -3.10
N SER A 283 -20.70 -18.09 -1.80
CA SER A 283 -19.79 -17.34 -0.91
C SER A 283 -18.32 -17.51 -1.27
N VAL A 284 -17.90 -18.73 -1.63
CA VAL A 284 -16.51 -18.98 -2.06
C VAL A 284 -16.19 -18.31 -3.39
N ARG A 285 -17.15 -18.29 -4.33
CA ARG A 285 -16.95 -17.56 -5.60
C ARG A 285 -16.67 -16.08 -5.35
N GLU A 286 -17.46 -15.42 -4.53
CA GLU A 286 -17.24 -14.01 -4.19
C GLU A 286 -15.95 -13.79 -3.41
N VAL A 287 -15.54 -14.72 -2.51
CA VAL A 287 -14.24 -14.66 -1.85
C VAL A 287 -13.10 -14.71 -2.87
N ILE A 288 -13.19 -15.57 -3.88
CA ILE A 288 -12.20 -15.65 -4.97
C ILE A 288 -12.15 -14.34 -5.77
N GLU A 289 -13.31 -13.77 -6.10
CA GLU A 289 -13.40 -12.47 -6.81
C GLU A 289 -12.79 -11.33 -5.97
N SER A 290 -13.13 -11.27 -4.68
CA SER A 290 -12.57 -10.28 -3.76
C SER A 290 -11.06 -10.46 -3.58
N ALA A 291 -10.57 -11.70 -3.47
CA ALA A 291 -9.15 -12.02 -3.42
C ALA A 291 -8.42 -11.61 -4.71
N GLY A 292 -9.07 -11.76 -5.87
CA GLY A 292 -8.58 -11.27 -7.15
C GLY A 292 -8.41 -9.75 -7.17
N ALA A 293 -9.36 -8.99 -6.61
CA ALA A 293 -9.27 -7.54 -6.48
C ALA A 293 -8.13 -7.12 -5.54
N VAL A 294 -7.89 -7.87 -4.46
CA VAL A 294 -6.75 -7.66 -3.56
C VAL A 294 -5.43 -7.94 -4.27
N SER A 295 -5.33 -9.04 -5.01
CA SER A 295 -4.15 -9.39 -5.81
C SER A 295 -3.81 -8.30 -6.83
N GLN A 296 -4.81 -7.77 -7.53
CA GLN A 296 -4.62 -6.67 -8.48
C GLN A 296 -4.06 -5.41 -7.78
N ALA A 297 -4.59 -5.05 -6.61
CA ALA A 297 -4.13 -3.88 -5.87
C ALA A 297 -2.67 -4.04 -5.38
N LEU A 298 -2.27 -5.25 -5.01
CA LEU A 298 -0.87 -5.56 -4.65
C LEU A 298 0.06 -5.49 -5.87
N ASP A 299 -0.40 -5.88 -7.06
CA ASP A 299 0.35 -5.68 -8.32
C ASP A 299 0.53 -4.19 -8.63
N GLU A 300 -0.52 -3.39 -8.48
CA GLU A 300 -0.45 -1.93 -8.64
C GLU A 300 0.50 -1.30 -7.61
N GLU A 301 0.46 -1.75 -6.34
CA GLU A 301 1.38 -1.31 -5.28
C GLU A 301 2.83 -1.62 -5.64
N ARG A 302 3.12 -2.85 -6.06
CA ARG A 302 4.46 -3.26 -6.49
C ARG A 302 4.95 -2.39 -7.65
N GLY A 303 4.13 -2.18 -8.67
CA GLY A 303 4.49 -1.32 -9.79
C GLY A 303 4.74 0.14 -9.37
N ALA A 304 3.99 0.67 -8.40
CA ALA A 304 4.21 2.00 -7.84
C ALA A 304 5.54 2.08 -7.08
N VAL A 305 5.86 1.08 -6.26
CA VAL A 305 7.14 1.01 -5.54
C VAL A 305 8.32 0.91 -6.51
N GLU A 306 8.26 0.03 -7.52
CA GLU A 306 9.29 -0.11 -8.54
C GLU A 306 9.52 1.21 -9.30
N ALA A 307 8.45 1.90 -9.71
CA ALA A 307 8.54 3.19 -10.37
C ALA A 307 9.16 4.27 -9.47
N THR A 308 8.94 4.20 -8.16
CA THR A 308 9.54 5.13 -7.19
C THR A 308 11.04 4.85 -7.01
N VAL A 309 11.44 3.58 -6.94
CA VAL A 309 12.86 3.18 -6.92
C VAL A 309 13.58 3.73 -8.15
N GLU A 310 13.01 3.55 -9.35
CA GLU A 310 13.58 4.08 -10.59
C GLU A 310 13.70 5.62 -10.59
N ARG A 311 12.77 6.34 -9.93
CA ARG A 311 12.88 7.80 -9.79
C ARG A 311 14.00 8.18 -8.85
N ILE A 312 14.15 7.49 -7.72
CA ILE A 312 15.25 7.69 -6.77
C ILE A 312 16.59 7.43 -7.45
N ASP A 313 16.71 6.35 -8.23
CA ASP A 313 17.93 6.01 -8.97
C ASP A 313 18.28 7.08 -10.01
N ARG A 314 17.29 7.57 -10.76
CA ARG A 314 17.49 8.65 -11.73
C ARG A 314 17.97 9.96 -11.10
N ILE A 315 17.47 10.30 -9.89
CA ILE A 315 17.97 11.47 -9.13
C ILE A 315 19.46 11.29 -8.83
N GLY A 316 19.85 10.12 -8.30
CA GLY A 316 21.26 9.83 -7.98
C GLY A 316 22.17 9.83 -9.19
N GLU A 317 21.77 9.17 -10.28
CA GLU A 317 22.54 9.16 -11.52
C GLU A 317 22.70 10.54 -12.15
N ALA A 318 21.64 11.38 -12.09
CA ALA A 318 21.70 12.73 -12.62
C ALA A 318 22.67 13.59 -11.82
N ALA A 319 22.63 13.53 -10.50
CA ALA A 319 23.56 14.24 -9.60
C ALA A 319 25.00 13.77 -9.83
N GLY A 320 25.24 12.46 -9.87
CA GLY A 320 26.57 11.91 -10.16
C GLY A 320 27.12 12.34 -11.55
N ARG A 321 26.26 12.44 -12.57
CA ARG A 321 26.67 13.00 -13.87
C ARG A 321 27.04 14.46 -13.76
N ARG A 322 26.29 15.30 -13.03
CA ARG A 322 26.61 16.73 -12.85
C ARG A 322 27.90 16.93 -12.07
N VAL A 323 28.14 16.15 -11.00
CA VAL A 323 29.41 16.17 -10.26
C VAL A 323 30.57 15.83 -11.19
N ARG A 324 30.48 14.76 -11.97
CA ARG A 324 31.52 14.37 -12.95
C ARG A 324 31.77 15.47 -13.97
N GLN A 325 30.74 16.11 -14.48
CA GLN A 325 30.86 17.19 -15.44
C GLN A 325 31.48 18.44 -14.80
N GLY A 326 30.96 18.90 -13.66
CA GLY A 326 31.46 20.11 -12.98
C GLY A 326 32.91 19.99 -12.49
N THR A 327 33.35 18.76 -12.16
CA THR A 327 34.76 18.49 -11.80
C THR A 327 35.67 18.29 -13.05
N ALA A 328 35.09 18.14 -14.27
CA ALA A 328 35.83 17.87 -15.49
C ALA A 328 35.89 19.06 -16.47
N ASP A 329 34.95 20.02 -16.38
CA ASP A 329 34.80 21.10 -17.37
C ASP A 329 35.70 22.33 -17.13
N GLY A 330 36.54 22.28 -16.08
CA GLY A 330 37.45 23.37 -15.73
C GLY A 330 36.77 24.54 -15.03
N THR A 331 35.49 24.46 -14.71
CA THR A 331 34.74 25.53 -13.99
C THR A 331 35.36 25.86 -12.66
N LEU A 332 35.85 24.85 -11.92
CA LEU A 332 36.52 24.99 -10.64
C LEU A 332 37.83 25.78 -10.70
N LEU A 333 38.41 25.94 -11.86
CA LEU A 333 39.68 26.67 -12.08
C LEU A 333 39.47 28.11 -12.56
N ARG A 334 38.23 28.61 -12.63
CA ARG A 334 37.92 29.97 -13.10
C ARG A 334 38.05 31.01 -11.97
N GLY A 335 38.18 32.27 -12.35
CA GLY A 335 38.14 33.39 -11.42
C GLY A 335 39.30 33.44 -10.43
N GLU A 336 38.98 33.32 -9.15
CA GLU A 336 39.90 33.51 -8.03
C GLU A 336 41.04 32.46 -7.98
N VAL A 337 40.75 31.22 -8.27
CA VAL A 337 41.73 30.12 -8.34
C VAL A 337 42.84 30.43 -9.33
N LEU A 338 42.44 30.87 -10.54
CA LEU A 338 43.38 31.19 -11.61
C LEU A 338 44.24 32.41 -11.26
N ALA A 339 43.64 33.46 -10.71
CA ALA A 339 44.32 34.67 -10.29
C ALA A 339 45.37 34.38 -9.17
N ARG A 340 44.98 33.66 -8.18
CA ARG A 340 45.85 33.28 -7.04
C ARG A 340 47.00 32.35 -7.45
N TRP A 341 46.73 31.41 -8.36
CA TRP A 341 47.78 30.52 -8.92
C TRP A 341 48.80 31.32 -9.71
N GLN A 342 48.39 32.30 -10.51
CA GLN A 342 49.31 33.19 -11.25
C GLN A 342 50.21 34.01 -10.34
N GLU A 343 49.72 34.41 -9.16
CA GLU A 343 50.55 35.06 -8.16
C GLU A 343 51.62 34.12 -7.58
N VAL A 344 51.22 32.86 -7.28
CA VAL A 344 52.15 31.83 -6.75
C VAL A 344 53.25 31.50 -7.75
N VAL A 345 52.91 31.39 -9.02
CA VAL A 345 53.89 30.99 -10.07
C VAL A 345 54.66 32.15 -10.64
N GLY A 346 54.25 33.40 -10.48
CA GLY A 346 54.90 34.56 -11.07
C GLY A 346 54.87 34.57 -12.58
N ALA A 347 53.71 34.91 -13.15
CA ALA A 347 53.34 34.64 -14.56
C ALA A 347 54.35 35.05 -15.62
N ALA A 348 55.14 36.11 -15.45
CA ALA A 348 56.11 36.57 -16.45
C ALA A 348 57.46 35.84 -16.38
N ASP A 349 57.90 35.41 -15.23
CA ASP A 349 59.19 34.77 -15.04
C ASP A 349 59.17 33.28 -15.38
N PHE A 350 58.07 32.61 -15.06
CA PHE A 350 57.95 31.18 -15.31
C PHE A 350 57.73 30.85 -16.77
N THR A 351 56.99 31.66 -17.51
CA THR A 351 56.80 31.51 -18.99
C THR A 351 58.14 31.68 -19.74
N ARG A 352 59.00 32.55 -19.24
CA ARG A 352 60.37 32.76 -19.78
C ARG A 352 61.31 31.58 -19.49
N ILE A 353 61.11 30.88 -18.38
CA ILE A 353 61.85 29.66 -18.02
C ILE A 353 61.45 28.48 -18.89
N LEU A 354 60.11 28.34 -19.19
CA LEU A 354 59.59 27.29 -20.08
C LEU A 354 60.04 27.43 -21.52
N SER A 355 60.20 28.64 -22.05
CA SER A 355 60.54 28.88 -23.45
C SER A 355 62.01 28.57 -23.83
N ARG A 356 62.89 28.32 -22.82
CA ARG A 356 64.36 28.18 -23.03
C ARG A 356 64.93 26.75 -22.96
N GLY A 357 64.10 25.70 -23.05
CA GLY A 357 64.53 24.31 -23.23
C GLY A 357 64.56 23.42 -21.97
N ILE A 358 64.16 22.18 -22.14
CA ILE A 358 63.77 21.20 -21.13
C ILE A 358 64.93 20.65 -20.29
N SER A 359 66.15 20.63 -20.78
CA SER A 359 67.31 19.98 -20.12
C SER A 359 67.83 20.66 -18.86
N ARG A 360 67.51 21.93 -18.65
CA ARG A 360 67.92 22.72 -17.43
C ARG A 360 66.74 23.18 -16.58
N LEU A 361 65.54 22.74 -16.91
CA LEU A 361 64.26 23.16 -16.28
C LEU A 361 64.20 22.71 -14.82
N ARG A 362 64.62 21.50 -14.54
CA ARG A 362 64.57 20.86 -13.21
C ARG A 362 65.35 21.59 -12.13
N ASP A 363 66.62 22.01 -12.44
CA ASP A 363 67.45 22.70 -11.47
C ASP A 363 67.01 24.15 -11.20
N ARG A 364 66.39 24.77 -12.22
CA ARG A 364 65.84 26.12 -12.13
C ARG A 364 64.50 26.18 -11.40
N ILE A 365 63.62 25.17 -11.54
CA ILE A 365 62.39 25.07 -10.74
C ILE A 365 62.72 24.94 -9.25
N SER A 366 63.64 24.05 -8.89
CA SER A 366 64.05 23.91 -7.49
C SER A 366 64.78 25.14 -6.93
N ALA A 367 65.48 25.90 -7.80
CA ALA A 367 66.12 27.17 -7.42
C ALA A 367 65.11 28.33 -7.28
N PHE A 368 64.04 28.33 -8.11
CA PHE A 368 62.99 29.35 -8.07
C PHE A 368 62.18 29.30 -6.76
N PHE A 369 61.90 28.09 -6.25
CA PHE A 369 61.14 27.90 -5.00
C PHE A 369 62.02 27.89 -3.75
N ARG A 370 63.32 27.76 -3.85
CA ARG A 370 64.25 27.86 -2.71
C ARG A 370 64.34 29.29 -2.18
N GLY A 371 63.76 29.51 -1.00
CA GLY A 371 63.88 30.78 -0.26
C GLY A 371 62.74 31.78 -0.43
N ARG A 372 61.62 31.43 -1.12
CA ARG A 372 60.40 32.21 -1.13
C ARG A 372 59.36 31.59 -0.18
N PRO A 373 58.73 32.35 0.71
CA PRO A 373 57.52 31.84 1.38
C PRO A 373 56.46 31.59 0.30
N THR A 374 56.02 30.35 0.18
CA THR A 374 55.05 29.95 -0.84
C THR A 374 53.63 30.18 -0.32
N PRO A 375 52.87 31.15 -0.84
CA PRO A 375 51.43 31.31 -0.49
C PRO A 375 50.61 30.28 -1.24
N SER A 376 50.79 28.99 -0.95
CA SER A 376 49.94 27.91 -1.52
C SER A 376 48.57 27.83 -0.85
N GLU A 377 48.47 28.22 0.43
CA GLU A 377 47.23 28.22 1.20
C GLU A 377 46.08 28.96 0.52
N PRO A 378 46.23 30.19 -0.05
CA PRO A 378 45.10 30.86 -0.68
C PRO A 378 44.56 30.20 -1.93
N VAL A 379 45.37 29.43 -2.69
CA VAL A 379 44.93 28.69 -3.89
C VAL A 379 44.23 27.41 -3.48
N GLU A 380 44.77 26.73 -2.48
CA GLU A 380 44.20 25.52 -1.90
C GLU A 380 42.81 25.81 -1.36
N ASP A 381 42.64 26.88 -0.54
CA ASP A 381 41.39 27.34 0.03
C ASP A 381 40.35 27.68 -1.08
N ALA A 382 40.79 28.34 -2.17
CA ALA A 382 39.89 28.71 -3.25
C ALA A 382 39.40 27.47 -4.06
N ILE A 383 40.26 26.47 -4.27
CA ILE A 383 39.86 25.21 -4.91
C ILE A 383 38.92 24.43 -4.00
N GLU A 384 39.24 24.33 -2.71
CA GLU A 384 38.42 23.67 -1.71
C GLU A 384 37.04 24.31 -1.61
N ALA A 385 36.96 25.63 -1.53
CA ALA A 385 35.72 26.39 -1.48
C ALA A 385 34.88 26.16 -2.74
N GLY A 386 35.48 26.20 -3.93
CA GLY A 386 34.79 25.93 -5.19
C GLY A 386 34.25 24.50 -5.29
N LEU A 387 35.07 23.51 -4.90
CA LEU A 387 34.64 22.11 -4.86
C LEU A 387 33.51 21.88 -3.84
N THR A 388 33.66 22.44 -2.65
CA THR A 388 32.65 22.36 -1.59
C THR A 388 31.34 22.98 -2.05
N SER A 389 31.37 24.16 -2.70
CA SER A 389 30.18 24.80 -3.24
C SER A 389 29.49 23.93 -4.29
N LEU A 390 30.23 23.38 -5.26
CA LEU A 390 29.69 22.50 -6.30
C LEU A 390 29.02 21.26 -5.69
N LEU A 391 29.69 20.61 -4.74
CA LEU A 391 29.14 19.43 -4.07
C LEU A 391 27.92 19.79 -3.20
N ALA A 392 27.96 20.93 -2.50
CA ALA A 392 26.85 21.38 -1.64
C ALA A 392 25.60 21.69 -2.48
N ASP A 393 25.76 22.36 -3.61
CA ASP A 393 24.66 22.65 -4.53
C ASP A 393 24.02 21.35 -5.07
N GLU A 394 24.84 20.36 -5.42
CA GLU A 394 24.32 19.07 -5.92
C GLU A 394 23.65 18.25 -4.80
N PHE A 395 24.21 18.23 -3.59
CA PHE A 395 23.62 17.54 -2.45
C PHE A 395 22.32 18.20 -1.97
N ALA A 396 22.24 19.53 -2.04
CA ALA A 396 21.01 20.28 -1.79
C ALA A 396 19.94 19.94 -2.82
N ASP A 397 20.27 19.96 -4.11
CA ASP A 397 19.34 19.60 -5.19
C ASP A 397 18.80 18.16 -5.05
N VAL A 398 19.66 17.19 -4.70
CA VAL A 398 19.23 15.81 -4.39
C VAL A 398 18.25 15.78 -3.21
N SER A 399 18.58 16.50 -2.12
CA SER A 399 17.75 16.58 -0.92
C SER A 399 16.38 17.20 -1.22
N ASP A 400 16.35 18.28 -2.02
CA ASP A 400 15.12 18.94 -2.42
C ASP A 400 14.25 18.05 -3.33
N GLN A 401 14.86 17.33 -4.27
CA GLN A 401 14.14 16.38 -5.13
C GLN A 401 13.55 15.21 -4.33
N VAL A 402 14.27 14.69 -3.34
CA VAL A 402 13.76 13.65 -2.42
C VAL A 402 12.62 14.20 -1.57
N ALA A 403 12.73 15.42 -1.05
CA ALA A 403 11.68 16.07 -0.28
C ALA A 403 10.42 16.29 -1.13
N GLU A 404 10.55 16.66 -2.39
CA GLU A 404 9.42 16.78 -3.32
C GLU A 404 8.80 15.42 -3.63
N LEU A 405 9.62 14.40 -3.89
CA LEU A 405 9.17 13.04 -4.13
C LEU A 405 8.36 12.51 -2.93
N SER A 406 8.82 12.77 -1.70
CA SER A 406 8.13 12.34 -0.47
C SER A 406 6.74 12.96 -0.29
N ARG A 407 6.48 14.12 -0.90
CA ARG A 407 5.18 14.80 -0.84
C ARG A 407 4.22 14.36 -1.94
N THR A 408 4.74 13.95 -3.07
CA THR A 408 3.95 13.74 -4.29
C THR A 408 3.82 12.28 -4.70
N ASP A 409 4.74 11.42 -4.27
CA ASP A 409 4.77 10.03 -4.68
C ASP A 409 3.90 9.14 -3.77
N PRO A 410 2.93 8.40 -4.32
CA PRO A 410 2.02 7.55 -3.55
C PRO A 410 2.72 6.53 -2.63
N ALA A 411 3.88 6.02 -3.03
CA ALA A 411 4.62 5.04 -2.23
C ALA A 411 5.36 5.65 -1.02
N LEU A 412 5.54 6.97 -1.00
CA LEU A 412 6.26 7.70 0.06
C LEU A 412 5.38 8.63 0.90
N VAL A 413 4.21 9.03 0.40
CA VAL A 413 3.28 9.98 1.09
C VAL A 413 2.90 9.54 2.51
N GLY A 414 2.88 8.24 2.79
CA GLY A 414 2.61 7.69 4.13
C GLY A 414 3.79 7.74 5.11
N ALA A 415 5.00 8.00 4.62
CA ALA A 415 6.19 8.02 5.45
C ALA A 415 6.38 9.39 6.14
N SER A 416 6.92 9.38 7.36
CA SER A 416 7.21 10.63 8.06
C SER A 416 8.30 11.42 7.34
N PRO A 417 8.14 12.73 7.09
CA PRO A 417 9.21 13.55 6.48
C PRO A 417 10.54 13.42 7.22
N SER A 418 10.53 13.28 8.54
CA SER A 418 11.73 13.11 9.35
C SER A 418 12.43 11.75 9.14
N SER A 419 11.74 10.73 8.63
CA SER A 419 12.35 9.44 8.31
C SER A 419 13.00 9.42 6.93
N ILE A 420 12.60 10.34 6.04
CA ILE A 420 13.08 10.40 4.65
C ILE A 420 14.22 11.42 4.49
N MET A 421 14.22 12.48 5.30
CA MET A 421 15.26 13.53 5.24
C MET A 421 16.45 13.18 6.13
N THR A 422 17.64 13.38 5.58
CA THR A 422 18.88 13.20 6.36
C THR A 422 19.10 14.38 7.30
N ALA A 423 19.62 14.11 8.51
CA ALA A 423 19.84 15.13 9.54
C ALA A 423 21.01 16.08 9.25
N LEU A 424 21.91 15.76 8.30
CA LEU A 424 23.10 16.54 8.03
C LEU A 424 22.86 17.57 6.91
N ASP A 425 23.34 18.79 7.13
CA ASP A 425 23.33 19.88 6.16
C ASP A 425 24.13 19.48 4.89
N PRO A 426 23.63 19.78 3.68
CA PRO A 426 24.35 19.54 2.44
C PRO A 426 25.77 20.14 2.40
N SER A 427 25.95 21.32 2.99
CA SER A 427 27.25 22.00 3.09
C SER A 427 28.23 21.24 4.00
N GLU A 428 27.77 20.70 5.12
CA GLU A 428 28.60 19.88 6.01
C GLU A 428 29.02 18.56 5.34
N ARG A 429 28.14 17.97 4.53
CA ARG A 429 28.43 16.78 3.73
C ARG A 429 29.50 17.07 2.69
N ALA A 430 29.31 18.15 1.92
CA ALA A 430 30.23 18.60 0.90
C ALA A 430 31.63 18.87 1.47
N GLN A 431 31.70 19.60 2.57
CA GLN A 431 32.96 19.89 3.27
C GLN A 431 33.67 18.61 3.74
N ARG A 432 32.92 17.64 4.22
CA ARG A 432 33.49 16.34 4.65
C ARG A 432 34.10 15.58 3.46
N VAL A 433 33.39 15.53 2.32
CA VAL A 433 33.88 14.87 1.09
C VAL A 433 35.12 15.58 0.58
N ALA A 434 35.10 16.92 0.47
CA ALA A 434 36.22 17.71 0.01
C ALA A 434 37.47 17.51 0.89
N ASN A 435 37.32 17.62 2.21
CA ASN A 435 38.41 17.43 3.18
C ASN A 435 38.96 15.99 3.16
N GLN A 436 38.12 14.99 3.00
CA GLN A 436 38.58 13.61 2.92
C GLN A 436 39.37 13.39 1.65
N TRP A 437 38.82 13.80 0.50
CA TRP A 437 39.49 13.69 -0.78
C TRP A 437 40.83 14.40 -0.81
N GLN A 438 40.95 15.62 -0.25
CA GLN A 438 42.19 16.38 -0.14
C GLN A 438 43.26 15.63 0.66
N ARG A 439 42.87 15.03 1.79
CA ARG A 439 43.79 14.22 2.61
C ARG A 439 44.30 13.00 1.83
N GLU A 440 43.41 12.31 1.09
CA GLU A 440 43.77 11.15 0.26
C GLU A 440 44.71 11.55 -0.88
N LEU A 441 44.46 12.71 -1.52
CA LEU A 441 45.30 13.26 -2.56
C LEU A 441 46.72 13.56 -2.04
N LEU A 442 46.83 14.24 -0.88
CA LEU A 442 48.10 14.51 -0.27
C LEU A 442 48.84 13.22 0.17
N ALA A 443 48.11 12.22 0.65
CA ALA A 443 48.69 10.91 0.97
C ALA A 443 49.22 10.20 -0.31
N MET A 444 48.50 10.30 -1.43
CA MET A 444 48.94 9.77 -2.74
C MET A 444 50.23 10.46 -3.21
N VAL A 445 50.29 11.79 -3.13
CA VAL A 445 51.50 12.58 -3.47
C VAL A 445 52.67 12.14 -2.62
N ARG A 446 52.50 11.98 -1.33
CA ARG A 446 53.57 11.53 -0.39
C ARG A 446 54.04 10.10 -0.71
N SER A 447 53.15 9.20 -1.04
CA SER A 447 53.45 7.81 -1.40
C SER A 447 54.29 7.73 -2.69
N GLU A 448 53.91 8.48 -3.74
CA GLU A 448 54.65 8.51 -4.98
C GLU A 448 56.06 9.17 -4.83
N GLY A 449 56.15 10.12 -3.89
CA GLY A 449 57.42 10.82 -3.58
C GLY A 449 58.43 10.00 -2.75
N GLN A 450 58.18 8.72 -2.42
CA GLN A 450 59.11 7.91 -1.62
C GLN A 450 60.44 7.53 -2.33
N SER A 451 60.53 7.71 -3.66
CA SER A 451 61.82 7.54 -4.34
C SER A 451 62.80 8.63 -3.90
N LYS A 452 64.09 8.26 -3.66
CA LYS A 452 65.15 9.20 -3.18
C LYS A 452 65.28 10.49 -3.98
N ARG A 453 64.95 10.47 -5.27
CA ARG A 453 65.03 11.65 -6.17
C ARG A 453 63.77 12.51 -6.08
N ALA A 454 62.59 11.93 -6.13
CA ALA A 454 61.32 12.65 -6.06
C ALA A 454 61.11 13.24 -4.66
N GLY A 455 61.46 12.51 -3.60
CA GLY A 455 61.35 12.99 -2.20
C GLY A 455 62.19 14.23 -1.89
N ALA A 456 63.46 14.28 -2.39
CA ALA A 456 64.30 15.46 -2.21
C ALA A 456 63.76 16.70 -2.97
N GLN A 457 63.17 16.53 -4.12
CA GLN A 457 62.56 17.62 -4.90
C GLN A 457 61.24 18.08 -4.30
N MET A 458 60.42 17.16 -3.83
CA MET A 458 59.15 17.44 -3.16
C MET A 458 59.37 18.20 -1.86
N MET A 459 60.43 17.85 -1.05
CA MET A 459 60.78 18.59 0.15
C MET A 459 61.28 20.02 -0.18
N ALA A 460 61.96 20.23 -1.31
CA ALA A 460 62.44 21.54 -1.69
C ALA A 460 61.35 22.49 -2.22
N ILE A 461 60.25 21.96 -2.72
CA ILE A 461 59.12 22.72 -3.28
C ILE A 461 57.96 22.84 -2.26
N GLY A 462 57.83 21.89 -1.36
CA GLY A 462 56.72 21.76 -0.41
C GLY A 462 55.60 20.84 -0.94
N VAL A 463 55.15 19.93 -0.08
CA VAL A 463 54.10 18.93 -0.40
C VAL A 463 52.80 19.60 -0.83
N ASN A 464 52.43 20.72 -0.19
CA ASN A 464 51.20 21.45 -0.48
C ASN A 464 51.20 22.07 -1.88
N VAL A 465 52.32 22.66 -2.35
CA VAL A 465 52.44 23.20 -3.70
C VAL A 465 52.28 22.11 -4.74
N VAL A 466 52.86 20.93 -4.49
CA VAL A 466 52.71 19.75 -5.34
C VAL A 466 51.26 19.24 -5.35
N GLY A 467 50.57 19.25 -4.19
CA GLY A 467 49.16 18.92 -4.05
C GLY A 467 48.24 19.85 -4.87
N VAL A 468 48.45 21.16 -4.73
CA VAL A 468 47.71 22.19 -5.50
C VAL A 468 47.97 22.05 -6.98
N ALA A 469 49.21 21.81 -7.43
CA ALA A 469 49.52 21.56 -8.82
C ALA A 469 48.80 20.33 -9.34
N LEU A 470 48.69 19.26 -8.55
CA LEU A 470 47.92 18.05 -8.92
C LEU A 470 46.43 18.34 -9.01
N MET A 471 45.83 19.09 -8.09
CA MET A 471 44.43 19.52 -8.13
C MET A 471 44.14 20.30 -9.43
N ILE A 472 45.02 21.23 -9.82
CA ILE A 472 44.88 21.98 -11.06
C ILE A 472 44.93 21.06 -12.27
N VAL A 473 45.84 20.08 -12.32
CA VAL A 473 45.91 19.11 -13.40
C VAL A 473 44.67 18.22 -13.48
N ILE A 474 44.14 17.80 -12.34
CA ILE A 474 42.90 17.00 -12.26
C ILE A 474 41.75 17.76 -12.91
N PHE A 475 41.49 18.98 -12.45
CA PHE A 475 40.34 19.77 -12.91
C PHE A 475 40.55 20.41 -14.32
N ALA A 476 41.77 20.45 -14.82
CA ALA A 476 42.07 20.94 -16.17
C ALA A 476 42.12 19.84 -17.25
N SER A 477 42.45 18.60 -16.88
CA SER A 477 42.79 17.54 -17.85
C SER A 477 41.61 16.76 -18.43
N THR A 478 40.43 16.92 -17.85
CA THR A 478 39.30 16.03 -18.08
C THR A 478 38.19 16.60 -18.99
N GLY A 479 38.22 17.87 -19.37
CA GLY A 479 37.16 18.45 -20.20
C GLY A 479 37.66 19.45 -21.22
N GLY A 480 37.15 19.30 -22.42
CA GLY A 480 37.47 20.18 -23.55
C GLY A 480 37.19 21.66 -23.27
N LEU A 481 38.20 22.37 -22.83
CA LEU A 481 38.22 23.83 -22.86
C LEU A 481 38.06 24.30 -24.31
N THR A 482 36.91 24.81 -24.67
CA THR A 482 36.66 25.41 -26.01
C THR A 482 36.39 26.90 -25.85
N GLY A 483 37.22 27.74 -26.47
CA GLY A 483 37.02 29.20 -26.54
C GLY A 483 38.21 30.04 -26.10
N ALA A 484 38.07 31.37 -26.09
CA ALA A 484 39.16 32.32 -25.77
C ALA A 484 39.69 32.22 -24.34
N GLU A 485 38.94 31.63 -23.41
CA GLU A 485 39.35 31.32 -22.02
C GLU A 485 40.36 30.17 -21.92
N VAL A 486 40.46 29.34 -22.99
CA VAL A 486 41.44 28.25 -23.13
C VAL A 486 42.88 28.75 -23.05
N GLY A 487 43.14 29.98 -23.45
CA GLY A 487 44.49 30.53 -23.46
C GLY A 487 45.13 30.66 -22.08
N VAL A 488 44.41 31.07 -21.07
CA VAL A 488 44.98 31.36 -19.73
C VAL A 488 44.86 30.13 -18.80
N ALA A 489 43.73 29.48 -18.74
CA ALA A 489 43.54 28.26 -17.94
C ALA A 489 44.40 27.11 -18.49
N GLY A 490 44.48 26.96 -19.82
CA GLY A 490 45.35 25.97 -20.47
C GLY A 490 46.82 26.22 -20.21
N ALA A 491 47.29 27.49 -20.19
CA ALA A 491 48.65 27.82 -19.85
C ALA A 491 48.97 27.51 -18.38
N THR A 492 48.05 27.77 -17.50
CA THR A 492 48.14 27.48 -16.03
C THR A 492 48.25 25.98 -15.76
N ALA A 493 47.35 25.19 -16.40
CA ALA A 493 47.38 23.73 -16.31
C ALA A 493 48.67 23.13 -16.91
N ALA A 494 49.16 23.69 -18.03
CA ALA A 494 50.41 23.24 -18.63
C ALA A 494 51.62 23.50 -17.68
N VAL A 495 51.60 24.60 -16.97
CA VAL A 495 52.65 24.91 -15.99
C VAL A 495 52.60 23.92 -14.83
N ALA A 496 51.41 23.67 -14.24
CA ALA A 496 51.24 22.71 -13.17
C ALA A 496 51.63 21.28 -13.62
N HIS A 497 51.26 20.90 -14.83
CA HIS A 497 51.60 19.60 -15.38
C HIS A 497 53.12 19.45 -15.58
N LYS A 498 53.79 20.47 -16.12
CA LYS A 498 55.26 20.46 -16.31
C LYS A 498 56.03 20.44 -14.97
N LEU A 499 55.50 21.09 -13.95
CA LEU A 499 56.07 21.01 -12.59
C LEU A 499 55.99 19.56 -12.07
N LEU A 500 54.83 18.92 -12.15
CA LEU A 500 54.65 17.56 -11.70
C LEU A 500 55.43 16.54 -12.55
N GLU A 501 55.44 16.72 -13.89
CA GLU A 501 56.24 15.91 -14.82
C GLU A 501 57.72 15.91 -14.45
N ALA A 502 58.25 17.06 -14.07
CA ALA A 502 59.65 17.17 -13.65
C ALA A 502 59.97 16.40 -12.33
N ILE A 503 59.00 16.23 -11.46
CA ILE A 503 59.13 15.54 -10.16
C ILE A 503 58.89 14.03 -10.30
N PHE A 504 57.76 13.62 -10.93
CA PHE A 504 57.22 12.25 -10.94
C PHE A 504 57.33 11.55 -12.30
N GLY A 505 57.50 12.33 -13.37
CA GLY A 505 57.38 11.84 -14.74
C GLY A 505 55.92 11.87 -15.29
N ASP A 506 55.77 12.00 -16.60
CA ASP A 506 54.50 12.26 -17.26
C ASP A 506 53.46 11.14 -17.04
N GLN A 507 53.87 9.87 -17.04
CA GLN A 507 52.95 8.75 -16.81
C GLN A 507 52.39 8.72 -15.40
N ALA A 508 53.27 8.91 -14.38
CA ALA A 508 52.85 8.93 -12.98
C ALA A 508 51.86 10.07 -12.67
N VAL A 509 52.09 11.24 -13.30
CA VAL A 509 51.17 12.38 -13.19
C VAL A 509 49.79 12.06 -13.71
N ARG A 510 49.73 11.46 -14.93
CA ARG A 510 48.45 11.05 -15.52
C ARG A 510 47.72 10.01 -14.68
N ASP A 511 48.44 9.02 -14.16
CA ASP A 511 47.85 7.95 -13.32
C ASP A 511 47.35 8.49 -11.99
N MET A 512 48.12 9.38 -11.33
CA MET A 512 47.67 10.06 -10.10
C MET A 512 46.44 10.93 -10.35
N ALA A 513 46.41 11.74 -11.42
CA ALA A 513 45.29 12.60 -11.73
C ALA A 513 44.00 11.78 -12.01
N LYS A 514 44.07 10.72 -12.79
CA LYS A 514 42.95 9.82 -13.05
C LYS A 514 42.45 9.14 -11.78
N LYS A 515 43.37 8.67 -10.93
CA LYS A 515 43.02 8.01 -9.66
C LYS A 515 42.37 8.98 -8.69
N ALA A 516 42.93 10.18 -8.53
CA ALA A 516 42.38 11.18 -7.63
C ALA A 516 41.00 11.67 -8.08
N HIS A 517 40.79 11.89 -9.40
CA HIS A 517 39.47 12.25 -9.93
C HIS A 517 38.44 11.14 -9.71
N ARG A 518 38.81 9.88 -9.96
CA ARG A 518 37.93 8.74 -9.71
C ARG A 518 37.55 8.65 -8.22
N ASN A 519 38.50 8.78 -7.29
CA ASN A 519 38.24 8.77 -5.86
C ASN A 519 37.26 9.88 -5.45
N LEU A 520 37.38 11.09 -6.03
CA LEU A 520 36.45 12.19 -5.79
C LEU A 520 35.03 11.83 -6.22
N VAL A 521 34.89 11.33 -7.45
CA VAL A 521 33.58 10.94 -7.97
C VAL A 521 32.96 9.80 -7.16
N GLU A 522 33.75 8.78 -6.80
CA GLU A 522 33.28 7.66 -5.97
C GLU A 522 32.83 8.15 -4.58
N ALA A 523 33.56 9.09 -3.96
CA ALA A 523 33.18 9.67 -2.67
C ALA A 523 31.87 10.49 -2.78
N ALA A 524 31.72 11.26 -3.85
CA ALA A 524 30.47 12.00 -4.09
C ALA A 524 29.29 11.08 -4.38
N ASP A 525 29.46 10.04 -5.22
CA ASP A 525 28.44 9.06 -5.52
C ASP A 525 28.01 8.29 -4.24
N GLN A 526 28.94 7.97 -3.33
CA GLN A 526 28.64 7.37 -2.03
C GLN A 526 27.81 8.29 -1.14
N GLU A 527 28.14 9.58 -1.08
CA GLU A 527 27.38 10.54 -0.29
C GLU A 527 25.97 10.78 -0.85
N ILE A 528 25.83 10.85 -2.19
CA ILE A 528 24.53 10.91 -2.86
C ILE A 528 23.69 9.66 -2.51
N ALA A 529 24.29 8.48 -2.54
CA ALA A 529 23.60 7.25 -2.15
C ALA A 529 23.12 7.31 -0.68
N GLN A 530 23.92 7.89 0.23
CA GLN A 530 23.52 8.07 1.63
C GLN A 530 22.37 9.08 1.81
N ILE A 531 22.29 10.11 0.96
CA ILE A 531 21.15 11.05 0.96
C ILE A 531 19.87 10.35 0.48
N LEU A 532 19.97 9.46 -0.50
CA LEU A 532 18.84 8.73 -1.07
C LEU A 532 18.38 7.53 -0.23
N GLN A 533 19.26 6.97 0.62
CA GLN A 533 18.98 5.75 1.35
C GLN A 533 17.73 5.82 2.25
N PRO A 534 17.49 6.90 3.03
CA PRO A 534 16.29 6.99 3.85
C PRO A 534 14.98 6.95 3.05
N ALA A 535 14.98 7.48 1.83
CA ALA A 535 13.80 7.39 0.96
C ALA A 535 13.56 5.95 0.46
N ARG A 536 14.63 5.18 0.21
CA ARG A 536 14.53 3.76 -0.13
C ARG A 536 14.05 2.92 1.05
N ASP A 537 14.56 3.20 2.25
CA ASP A 537 14.18 2.49 3.48
C ASP A 537 12.74 2.79 3.91
N ALA A 538 12.18 3.91 3.46
CA ALA A 538 10.80 4.30 3.74
C ALA A 538 9.77 3.64 2.81
N LEU A 539 10.21 3.01 1.72
CA LEU A 539 9.31 2.29 0.82
C LEU A 539 8.72 1.06 1.52
N PRO A 540 7.43 0.77 1.32
CA PRO A 540 6.83 -0.43 1.87
C PRO A 540 7.49 -1.69 1.29
N GLU A 541 7.70 -2.68 2.15
CA GLU A 541 8.12 -4.00 1.70
C GLU A 541 6.97 -4.63 0.89
N ALA A 542 7.29 -5.21 -0.26
CA ALA A 542 6.33 -5.98 -1.03
C ALA A 542 5.89 -7.19 -0.20
N GLY A 543 4.61 -7.24 0.19
CA GLY A 543 4.05 -8.36 0.95
C GLY A 543 4.23 -9.70 0.21
N ASP A 544 4.21 -10.81 0.94
CA ASP A 544 4.25 -12.17 0.36
C ASP A 544 2.92 -12.50 -0.33
N TYR A 545 2.79 -12.00 -1.54
CA TYR A 545 1.59 -12.14 -2.31
C TYR A 545 1.56 -13.40 -3.21
N ALA A 546 2.68 -14.11 -3.28
CA ALA A 546 2.75 -15.41 -3.95
C ALA A 546 1.80 -16.41 -3.30
N ARG A 547 1.72 -16.40 -1.95
CA ARG A 547 0.79 -17.23 -1.18
C ARG A 547 -0.68 -16.91 -1.51
N LEU A 548 -1.03 -15.64 -1.68
CA LEU A 548 -2.40 -15.25 -2.07
C LEU A 548 -2.73 -15.73 -3.48
N THR A 549 -1.83 -15.55 -4.44
CA THR A 549 -2.01 -16.01 -5.82
C THR A 549 -2.17 -17.52 -5.89
N GLU A 550 -1.37 -18.26 -5.13
CA GLU A 550 -1.48 -19.72 -5.05
C GLU A 550 -2.82 -20.15 -4.42
N ALA A 551 -3.25 -19.51 -3.33
CA ALA A 551 -4.52 -19.80 -2.67
C ALA A 551 -5.72 -19.52 -3.61
N ILE A 552 -5.69 -18.43 -4.38
CA ILE A 552 -6.70 -18.11 -5.40
C ILE A 552 -6.76 -19.20 -6.47
N ALA A 553 -5.61 -19.62 -7.00
CA ALA A 553 -5.55 -20.65 -8.05
C ALA A 553 -6.09 -22.00 -7.56
N GLN A 554 -5.71 -22.41 -6.35
CA GLN A 554 -6.16 -23.64 -5.71
C GLN A 554 -7.66 -23.61 -5.44
N ALA A 555 -8.19 -22.53 -4.86
CA ALA A 555 -9.62 -22.37 -4.59
C ALA A 555 -10.42 -22.37 -5.91
N SER A 556 -9.97 -21.64 -6.92
CA SER A 556 -10.61 -21.61 -8.24
C SER A 556 -10.67 -23.00 -8.89
N GLN A 557 -9.61 -23.78 -8.80
CA GLN A 557 -9.60 -25.15 -9.33
C GLN A 557 -10.54 -26.07 -8.56
N GLN A 558 -10.56 -26.00 -7.25
CA GLN A 558 -11.35 -26.89 -6.39
C GLN A 558 -12.86 -26.62 -6.51
N TRP A 559 -13.25 -25.34 -6.62
CA TRP A 559 -14.67 -24.94 -6.64
C TRP A 559 -15.24 -24.77 -8.05
N SER A 560 -14.40 -24.75 -9.10
CA SER A 560 -14.87 -24.78 -10.51
C SER A 560 -15.22 -26.18 -11.00
N VAL A 561 -14.67 -27.24 -10.40
CA VAL A 561 -14.94 -28.64 -10.78
C VAL A 561 -16.35 -29.12 -10.38
N GLY A 562 -17.10 -28.35 -9.59
CA GLY A 562 -18.47 -28.65 -9.17
C GLY A 562 -19.58 -27.94 -9.97
N ALA A 563 -19.26 -27.28 -11.08
CA ALA A 563 -20.21 -26.53 -11.92
C ALA A 563 -20.59 -27.28 -13.21
N GLY A 564 -20.50 -28.64 -13.21
CA GLY A 564 -20.96 -29.52 -14.27
C GLY A 564 -22.32 -30.09 -13.98
#